data_6719e65bd96b2c777585db256e46e3be
#
_entry.id   6719e65bd96b2c777585db256e46e3be
#
_cell.length_a   1.000
_cell.length_b   1.000
_cell.length_c   1.000
_cell.angle_alpha   90.00
_cell.angle_beta   90.00
_cell.angle_gamma   90.00
#
_symmetry.space_group_name_H-M   'P 1'
#
loop_
_entity.id
_entity.type
_entity.pdbx_description
1 polymer ?
#
loop_
_entity_poly.entity_id
_entity_poly.type
_entity_poly.pdbx_seq_one_letter_code
_entity_poly.pdbx_strand_id
1 'polypeptide(L)'
;PAIGVTCTNPSVTAGNTHYFRICFLDPFQGTVLANYATEKLGATIAYCLGELGNDYDTGLIYNFKQAFEKNGGMVVDEYFQTGNTDFTSYLTNASMYGAQVIFAPCSLAYAALICSAAGAQGVTTPILGSDTWDSNVVVDAAAGQNITIYVSTFYQEGGSPEFDAGFKAWINSDSVHLANNNGNDMISAVSAMGYDAYMVALEALKAAGSKDPKAVNAALWDVKYDGVTGAIAFDETGDAIRDVAFIKHLDTANSAWELAAVQGKD
;
A
#
# COMPACT_ATOMS: atom_id res chain seq x y z
N PRO A 1 13.65 5.00 20.58
CA PRO A 1 12.60 4.35 19.79
C PRO A 1 12.68 4.69 18.32
N ALA A 2 12.02 3.88 17.49
CA ALA A 2 11.81 4.13 16.08
C ALA A 2 10.31 4.02 15.75
N ILE A 3 9.85 4.76 14.75
CA ILE A 3 8.49 4.68 14.24
C ILE A 3 8.54 4.35 12.75
N GLY A 4 8.08 3.17 12.39
CA GLY A 4 7.93 2.75 11.00
C GLY A 4 6.69 3.38 10.37
N VAL A 5 6.85 3.88 9.15
CA VAL A 5 5.78 4.57 8.42
C VAL A 5 4.96 3.58 7.60
N THR A 6 5.64 2.74 6.78
CA THR A 6 4.99 1.82 5.82
C THR A 6 5.65 0.43 5.80
N CYS A 7 6.29 0.02 6.89
CA CYS A 7 6.91 -1.31 6.99
C CYS A 7 5.87 -2.33 7.51
N THR A 8 5.14 -2.94 6.62
CA THR A 8 3.93 -3.75 6.87
C THR A 8 4.19 -5.21 7.30
N ASN A 9 5.39 -5.73 7.10
CA ASN A 9 5.71 -7.12 7.46
C ASN A 9 5.68 -7.31 9.00
N PRO A 10 4.93 -8.30 9.54
CA PRO A 10 4.82 -8.53 11.00
C PRO A 10 6.14 -8.70 11.73
N SER A 11 7.18 -9.20 11.06
CA SER A 11 8.49 -9.44 11.68
C SER A 11 9.23 -8.17 12.11
N VAL A 12 8.80 -6.98 11.64
CA VAL A 12 9.48 -5.71 11.93
C VAL A 12 9.42 -5.35 13.41
N THR A 13 8.27 -5.54 14.05
CA THR A 13 8.05 -5.24 15.47
C THR A 13 8.19 -6.45 16.38
N ALA A 14 8.15 -7.66 15.82
CA ALA A 14 8.16 -8.91 16.57
C ALA A 14 9.35 -9.00 17.55
N GLY A 15 9.04 -9.04 18.86
CA GLY A 15 10.05 -9.12 19.93
C GLY A 15 10.84 -7.85 20.17
N ASN A 16 10.46 -6.72 19.59
CA ASN A 16 11.16 -5.43 19.72
C ASN A 16 10.30 -4.42 20.47
N THR A 17 10.72 -4.00 21.67
CA THR A 17 9.99 -3.04 22.51
C THR A 17 10.35 -1.58 22.23
N HIS A 18 11.16 -1.30 21.20
CA HIS A 18 11.62 0.04 20.83
C HIS A 18 11.25 0.43 19.40
N TYR A 19 10.51 -0.42 18.72
CA TYR A 19 10.06 -0.18 17.36
C TYR A 19 8.52 -0.16 17.33
N PHE A 20 7.99 0.94 16.87
CA PHE A 20 6.56 1.18 16.67
C PHE A 20 6.30 1.35 15.19
N ARG A 21 5.08 1.15 14.72
CA ARG A 21 4.68 1.48 13.36
C ARG A 21 3.24 1.91 13.28
N ILE A 22 2.94 2.79 12.34
CA ILE A 22 1.62 3.40 12.19
C ILE A 22 0.79 2.81 11.03
N CYS A 23 1.36 1.90 10.24
CA CYS A 23 0.68 1.24 9.12
C CYS A 23 -0.09 -0.01 9.57
N PHE A 24 -0.99 -0.49 8.70
CA PHE A 24 -1.56 -1.83 8.83
C PHE A 24 -0.50 -2.92 8.49
N LEU A 25 -0.85 -4.18 8.71
CA LEU A 25 0.04 -5.32 8.52
C LEU A 25 -0.30 -6.09 7.24
N ASP A 26 0.68 -6.81 6.68
CA ASP A 26 0.49 -7.68 5.50
C ASP A 26 -0.64 -8.71 5.66
N PRO A 27 -0.88 -9.36 6.82
CA PRO A 27 -2.03 -10.24 7.00
C PRO A 27 -3.37 -9.53 6.82
N PHE A 28 -3.48 -8.29 7.30
CA PHE A 28 -4.67 -7.47 7.08
C PHE A 28 -4.79 -7.05 5.62
N GLN A 29 -3.71 -6.53 5.02
CA GLN A 29 -3.69 -6.09 3.63
C GLN A 29 -4.03 -7.22 2.64
N GLY A 30 -3.42 -8.40 2.82
CA GLY A 30 -3.68 -9.57 1.99
C GLY A 30 -5.14 -10.03 2.09
N THR A 31 -5.72 -10.03 3.31
CA THR A 31 -7.12 -10.36 3.53
C THR A 31 -8.06 -9.37 2.85
N VAL A 32 -7.83 -8.08 3.03
CA VAL A 32 -8.63 -7.00 2.43
C VAL A 32 -8.66 -7.10 0.89
N LEU A 33 -7.49 -7.31 0.27
CA LEU A 33 -7.39 -7.45 -1.18
C LEU A 33 -8.04 -8.73 -1.70
N ALA A 34 -7.91 -9.84 -0.96
CA ALA A 34 -8.56 -11.09 -1.30
C ALA A 34 -10.10 -10.98 -1.22
N ASN A 35 -10.62 -10.35 -0.16
CA ASN A 35 -12.05 -10.09 -0.01
C ASN A 35 -12.55 -9.17 -1.14
N TYR A 36 -11.82 -8.10 -1.44
CA TYR A 36 -12.17 -7.22 -2.56
C TYR A 36 -12.21 -7.97 -3.89
N ALA A 37 -11.21 -8.82 -4.16
CA ALA A 37 -11.15 -9.63 -5.38
C ALA A 37 -12.35 -10.58 -5.50
N THR A 38 -12.73 -11.25 -4.42
CA THR A 38 -13.85 -12.22 -4.44
C THR A 38 -15.20 -11.53 -4.43
N GLU A 39 -15.41 -10.53 -3.57
CA GLU A 39 -16.72 -9.94 -3.34
C GLU A 39 -17.09 -8.85 -4.35
N LYS A 40 -16.12 -8.04 -4.76
CA LYS A 40 -16.37 -6.89 -5.65
C LYS A 40 -16.03 -7.19 -7.10
N LEU A 41 -14.96 -7.95 -7.34
CA LEU A 41 -14.57 -8.32 -8.71
C LEU A 41 -15.13 -9.69 -9.13
N GLY A 42 -15.72 -10.47 -8.20
CA GLY A 42 -16.28 -11.79 -8.49
C GLY A 42 -15.23 -12.84 -8.89
N ALA A 43 -13.96 -12.60 -8.54
CA ALA A 43 -12.87 -13.48 -8.94
C ALA A 43 -12.88 -14.78 -8.17
N THR A 44 -12.71 -15.90 -8.89
CA THR A 44 -12.53 -17.24 -8.36
C THR A 44 -11.19 -17.87 -8.69
N ILE A 45 -10.43 -17.24 -9.61
CA ILE A 45 -9.07 -17.63 -9.97
C ILE A 45 -8.19 -16.37 -9.91
N ALA A 46 -7.18 -16.40 -9.05
CA ALA A 46 -6.18 -15.36 -8.93
C ALA A 46 -4.80 -15.87 -9.38
N TYR A 47 -4.06 -15.00 -10.07
CA TYR A 47 -2.66 -15.21 -10.39
C TYR A 47 -1.82 -14.24 -9.57
N CYS A 48 -0.92 -14.77 -8.74
CA CYS A 48 -0.03 -13.97 -7.91
C CYS A 48 1.37 -13.91 -8.52
N LEU A 49 1.96 -12.72 -8.57
CA LEU A 49 3.28 -12.48 -9.14
C LEU A 49 4.15 -11.68 -8.17
N GLY A 50 5.27 -12.25 -7.74
CA GLY A 50 6.20 -11.61 -6.81
C GLY A 50 7.66 -11.82 -7.17
N GLU A 51 8.55 -11.08 -6.51
CA GLU A 51 9.99 -11.24 -6.64
C GLU A 51 10.48 -12.40 -5.77
N LEU A 52 11.26 -13.31 -6.35
CA LEU A 52 11.82 -14.47 -5.64
C LEU A 52 12.79 -14.02 -4.56
N GLY A 53 12.54 -14.45 -3.32
CA GLY A 53 13.39 -14.13 -2.17
C GLY A 53 13.13 -12.74 -1.57
N ASN A 54 12.12 -12.03 -2.02
CA ASN A 54 11.64 -10.81 -1.38
C ASN A 54 10.61 -11.17 -0.30
N ASP A 55 10.93 -10.90 0.97
CA ASP A 55 10.08 -11.27 2.10
C ASP A 55 8.74 -10.52 2.12
N TYR A 56 8.70 -9.29 1.59
CA TYR A 56 7.46 -8.52 1.46
C TYR A 56 6.53 -9.18 0.43
N ASP A 57 7.01 -9.42 -0.79
CA ASP A 57 6.21 -10.01 -1.87
C ASP A 57 5.69 -11.40 -1.48
N THR A 58 6.59 -12.27 -1.00
CA THR A 58 6.25 -13.64 -0.62
C THR A 58 5.30 -13.70 0.57
N GLY A 59 5.52 -12.84 1.58
CA GLY A 59 4.66 -12.76 2.76
C GLY A 59 3.26 -12.25 2.42
N LEU A 60 3.17 -11.23 1.58
CA LEU A 60 1.88 -10.65 1.20
C LEU A 60 1.10 -11.56 0.24
N ILE A 61 1.78 -12.23 -0.71
CA ILE A 61 1.17 -13.28 -1.55
C ILE A 61 0.64 -14.42 -0.69
N TYR A 62 1.40 -14.87 0.31
CA TYR A 62 0.94 -15.91 1.23
C TYR A 62 -0.36 -15.51 1.93
N ASN A 63 -0.42 -14.31 2.50
CA ASN A 63 -1.61 -13.83 3.22
C ASN A 63 -2.82 -13.66 2.28
N PHE A 64 -2.61 -13.12 1.08
CA PHE A 64 -3.65 -13.02 0.07
C PHE A 64 -4.19 -14.39 -0.32
N LYS A 65 -3.30 -15.35 -0.60
CA LYS A 65 -3.64 -16.72 -0.98
C LYS A 65 -4.49 -17.40 0.10
N GLN A 66 -4.07 -17.32 1.37
CA GLN A 66 -4.84 -17.91 2.48
C GLN A 66 -6.26 -17.35 2.57
N ALA A 67 -6.43 -16.05 2.41
CA ALA A 67 -7.75 -15.42 2.45
C ALA A 67 -8.57 -15.74 1.20
N PHE A 68 -7.98 -15.69 0.01
CA PHE A 68 -8.67 -15.95 -1.25
C PHE A 68 -9.15 -17.41 -1.36
N GLU A 69 -8.31 -18.37 -0.94
CA GLU A 69 -8.68 -19.80 -0.88
C GLU A 69 -9.76 -20.07 0.19
N LYS A 70 -9.69 -19.40 1.34
CA LYS A 70 -10.76 -19.44 2.36
C LYS A 70 -12.11 -18.97 1.81
N ASN A 71 -12.09 -18.00 0.89
CA ASN A 71 -13.27 -17.50 0.20
C ASN A 71 -13.74 -18.43 -0.95
N GLY A 72 -13.09 -19.59 -1.14
CA GLY A 72 -13.46 -20.58 -2.16
C GLY A 72 -12.78 -20.39 -3.51
N GLY A 73 -11.82 -19.47 -3.62
CA GLY A 73 -11.05 -19.25 -4.82
C GLY A 73 -9.85 -20.19 -4.97
N MET A 74 -9.18 -20.11 -6.11
CA MET A 74 -7.95 -20.83 -6.44
C MET A 74 -6.85 -19.83 -6.78
N VAL A 75 -5.62 -20.07 -6.28
CA VAL A 75 -4.47 -19.21 -6.54
C VAL A 75 -3.38 -19.99 -7.28
N VAL A 76 -2.86 -19.37 -8.35
CA VAL A 76 -1.62 -19.78 -9.02
C VAL A 76 -0.58 -18.70 -8.70
N ASP A 77 0.56 -19.07 -8.16
CA ASP A 77 1.63 -18.14 -7.82
C ASP A 77 2.91 -18.43 -8.62
N GLU A 78 3.51 -17.37 -9.17
CA GLU A 78 4.80 -17.40 -9.86
C GLU A 78 5.71 -16.30 -9.30
N TYR A 79 7.03 -16.54 -9.41
CA TYR A 79 8.04 -15.62 -8.90
C TYR A 79 9.09 -15.33 -9.97
N PHE A 80 9.40 -14.04 -10.14
CA PHE A 80 10.45 -13.59 -11.04
C PHE A 80 11.77 -13.35 -10.30
N GLN A 81 12.87 -13.40 -11.02
CA GLN A 81 14.19 -13.13 -10.47
C GLN A 81 14.42 -11.63 -10.28
N THR A 82 15.18 -11.27 -9.25
CA THR A 82 15.66 -9.88 -9.05
C THR A 82 16.30 -9.33 -10.33
N GLY A 83 15.92 -8.11 -10.71
CA GLY A 83 16.40 -7.44 -11.91
C GLY A 83 15.66 -7.87 -13.19
N ASN A 84 14.57 -8.63 -13.09
CA ASN A 84 13.73 -8.91 -14.25
C ASN A 84 13.16 -7.61 -14.84
N THR A 85 13.18 -7.49 -16.16
CA THR A 85 12.66 -6.32 -16.90
C THR A 85 11.56 -6.69 -17.91
N ASP A 86 11.31 -7.99 -18.12
CA ASP A 86 10.30 -8.48 -19.06
C ASP A 86 9.23 -9.31 -18.32
N PHE A 87 8.01 -8.81 -18.31
CA PHE A 87 6.86 -9.45 -17.67
C PHE A 87 5.89 -10.09 -18.67
N THR A 88 6.23 -10.10 -19.95
CA THR A 88 5.38 -10.60 -21.06
C THR A 88 4.91 -12.05 -20.83
N SER A 89 5.84 -12.94 -20.45
CA SER A 89 5.53 -14.36 -20.22
C SER A 89 4.61 -14.56 -19.00
N TYR A 90 4.83 -13.82 -17.92
CA TYR A 90 4.02 -13.91 -16.70
C TYR A 90 2.57 -13.47 -16.94
N LEU A 91 2.37 -12.38 -17.66
CA LEU A 91 1.03 -11.91 -18.03
C LEU A 91 0.32 -12.87 -19.01
N THR A 92 1.07 -13.50 -19.91
CA THR A 92 0.57 -14.57 -20.77
C THR A 92 0.15 -15.78 -19.93
N ASN A 93 0.95 -16.20 -18.95
CA ASN A 93 0.64 -17.30 -18.05
C ASN A 93 -0.63 -17.01 -17.25
N ALA A 94 -0.79 -15.79 -16.71
CA ALA A 94 -2.01 -15.39 -16.02
C ALA A 94 -3.26 -15.62 -16.88
N SER A 95 -3.19 -15.24 -18.15
CA SER A 95 -4.28 -15.48 -19.11
C SER A 95 -4.50 -16.97 -19.38
N MET A 96 -3.42 -17.76 -19.55
CA MET A 96 -3.50 -19.22 -19.80
C MET A 96 -4.12 -19.97 -18.61
N TYR A 97 -3.87 -19.55 -17.39
CA TYR A 97 -4.50 -20.11 -16.17
C TYR A 97 -5.96 -19.64 -16.01
N GLY A 98 -6.44 -18.73 -16.83
CA GLY A 98 -7.79 -18.17 -16.72
C GLY A 98 -7.95 -17.25 -15.52
N ALA A 99 -6.88 -16.57 -15.11
CA ALA A 99 -6.94 -15.64 -13.99
C ALA A 99 -7.94 -14.52 -14.24
N GLN A 100 -8.76 -14.24 -13.25
CA GLN A 100 -9.75 -13.18 -13.25
C GLN A 100 -9.23 -11.94 -12.50
N VAL A 101 -8.12 -12.10 -11.78
CA VAL A 101 -7.37 -11.03 -11.13
C VAL A 101 -5.89 -11.42 -11.09
N ILE A 102 -5.02 -10.41 -11.25
CA ILE A 102 -3.57 -10.54 -11.07
C ILE A 102 -3.21 -9.79 -9.80
N PHE A 103 -2.64 -10.46 -8.79
CA PHE A 103 -2.13 -9.83 -7.59
C PHE A 103 -0.61 -9.71 -7.68
N ALA A 104 -0.09 -8.48 -7.72
CA ALA A 104 1.34 -8.20 -7.88
C ALA A 104 1.83 -7.21 -6.80
N PRO A 105 2.14 -7.68 -5.57
CA PRO A 105 2.56 -6.81 -4.47
C PRO A 105 4.04 -6.38 -4.55
N CYS A 106 4.62 -6.37 -5.73
CA CYS A 106 6.04 -6.10 -5.92
C CYS A 106 6.40 -4.60 -5.79
N SER A 107 7.69 -4.32 -5.76
CA SER A 107 8.20 -2.96 -5.61
C SER A 107 7.79 -2.04 -6.76
N LEU A 108 7.81 -0.72 -6.49
CA LEU A 108 7.40 0.32 -7.43
C LEU A 108 8.12 0.26 -8.79
N ALA A 109 9.39 -0.14 -8.80
CA ALA A 109 10.16 -0.28 -10.05
C ALA A 109 9.58 -1.37 -10.97
N TYR A 110 9.16 -2.51 -10.39
CA TYR A 110 8.51 -3.58 -11.15
C TYR A 110 7.06 -3.25 -11.48
N ALA A 111 6.36 -2.52 -10.62
CA ALA A 111 5.01 -2.05 -10.87
C ALA A 111 4.91 -1.30 -12.21
N ALA A 112 5.80 -0.35 -12.46
CA ALA A 112 5.84 0.41 -13.70
C ALA A 112 6.09 -0.48 -14.93
N LEU A 113 6.99 -1.47 -14.80
CA LEU A 113 7.28 -2.43 -15.89
C LEU A 113 6.08 -3.35 -16.17
N ILE A 114 5.40 -3.82 -15.13
CA ILE A 114 4.19 -4.65 -15.25
C ILE A 114 3.08 -3.86 -15.93
N CYS A 115 2.84 -2.60 -15.53
CA CYS A 115 1.86 -1.72 -16.17
C CYS A 115 2.16 -1.53 -17.65
N SER A 116 3.41 -1.24 -17.99
CA SER A 116 3.84 -1.06 -19.38
C SER A 116 3.66 -2.34 -20.21
N ALA A 117 4.03 -3.50 -19.67
CA ALA A 117 3.85 -4.78 -20.33
C ALA A 117 2.37 -5.14 -20.49
N ALA A 118 1.54 -4.91 -19.47
CA ALA A 118 0.10 -5.15 -19.51
C ALA A 118 -0.60 -4.30 -20.56
N GLY A 119 -0.27 -3.02 -20.63
CA GLY A 119 -0.79 -2.13 -21.66
C GLY A 119 -0.39 -2.55 -23.08
N ALA A 120 0.90 -2.89 -23.27
CA ALA A 120 1.41 -3.35 -24.57
C ALA A 120 0.74 -4.65 -25.06
N GLN A 121 0.37 -5.54 -24.13
CA GLN A 121 -0.32 -6.81 -24.44
C GLN A 121 -1.85 -6.68 -24.50
N GLY A 122 -2.42 -5.53 -24.11
CA GLY A 122 -3.87 -5.35 -24.01
C GLY A 122 -4.50 -6.24 -22.93
N VAL A 123 -3.82 -6.40 -21.78
CA VAL A 123 -4.32 -7.17 -20.63
C VAL A 123 -5.55 -6.48 -20.05
N THR A 124 -6.69 -7.18 -20.06
CA THR A 124 -7.95 -6.67 -19.49
C THR A 124 -8.25 -7.22 -18.11
N THR A 125 -7.50 -8.23 -17.66
CA THR A 125 -7.61 -8.79 -16.31
C THR A 125 -7.20 -7.72 -15.30
N PRO A 126 -8.04 -7.39 -14.28
CA PRO A 126 -7.69 -6.42 -13.26
C PRO A 126 -6.40 -6.78 -12.52
N ILE A 127 -5.55 -5.79 -12.29
CA ILE A 127 -4.31 -5.93 -11.53
C ILE A 127 -4.55 -5.32 -10.15
N LEU A 128 -4.28 -6.10 -9.11
CA LEU A 128 -4.26 -5.65 -7.72
C LEU A 128 -2.80 -5.39 -7.33
N GLY A 129 -2.47 -4.15 -7.06
CA GLY A 129 -1.23 -3.75 -6.39
C GLY A 129 -1.41 -3.70 -4.88
N SER A 130 -0.28 -3.63 -4.17
CA SER A 130 -0.24 -3.37 -2.74
C SER A 130 -0.13 -1.85 -2.47
N ASP A 131 0.08 -1.48 -1.19
CA ASP A 131 0.30 -0.09 -0.78
C ASP A 131 1.50 0.58 -1.48
N THR A 132 2.50 -0.21 -1.89
CA THR A 132 3.66 0.27 -2.65
C THR A 132 3.30 0.84 -4.02
N TRP A 133 2.15 0.45 -4.59
CA TRP A 133 1.70 0.92 -5.90
C TRP A 133 0.92 2.24 -5.85
N ASP A 134 0.54 2.73 -4.68
CA ASP A 134 -0.11 4.05 -4.54
C ASP A 134 0.90 5.18 -4.75
N SER A 135 1.26 5.41 -6.00
CA SER A 135 2.35 6.29 -6.41
C SER A 135 2.09 6.95 -7.76
N ASN A 136 2.60 8.18 -7.91
CA ASN A 136 2.62 8.89 -9.19
C ASN A 136 3.38 8.15 -10.29
N VAL A 137 4.37 7.32 -9.94
CA VAL A 137 5.11 6.48 -10.90
C VAL A 137 4.22 5.46 -11.57
N VAL A 138 3.29 4.86 -10.83
CA VAL A 138 2.29 3.92 -11.39
C VAL A 138 1.28 4.67 -12.25
N VAL A 139 0.83 5.85 -11.80
CA VAL A 139 -0.06 6.72 -12.59
C VAL A 139 0.55 7.02 -13.96
N ASP A 140 1.80 7.46 -13.98
CA ASP A 140 2.50 7.80 -15.24
C ASP A 140 2.73 6.58 -16.13
N ALA A 141 3.11 5.43 -15.54
CA ALA A 141 3.33 4.20 -16.30
C ALA A 141 2.05 3.64 -16.92
N ALA A 142 0.90 3.91 -16.30
CA ALA A 142 -0.41 3.43 -16.77
C ALA A 142 -1.18 4.48 -17.61
N ALA A 143 -0.69 5.72 -17.70
CA ALA A 143 -1.38 6.83 -18.36
C ALA A 143 -1.77 6.49 -19.81
N GLY A 144 -3.07 6.66 -20.12
CA GLY A 144 -3.61 6.41 -21.45
C GLY A 144 -3.66 4.93 -21.88
N GLN A 145 -3.31 4.00 -20.99
CA GLN A 145 -3.39 2.56 -21.26
C GLN A 145 -4.76 2.00 -20.87
N ASN A 146 -5.25 1.02 -21.60
CA ASN A 146 -6.52 0.35 -21.30
C ASN A 146 -6.29 -0.84 -20.34
N ILE A 147 -5.83 -0.54 -19.14
CA ILE A 147 -5.61 -1.51 -18.05
C ILE A 147 -6.38 -1.08 -16.81
N THR A 148 -6.78 -2.04 -15.99
CA THR A 148 -7.51 -1.79 -14.75
C THR A 148 -6.61 -2.09 -13.57
N ILE A 149 -6.36 -1.11 -12.71
CA ILE A 149 -5.48 -1.24 -11.54
C ILE A 149 -6.24 -0.84 -10.28
N TYR A 150 -6.15 -1.68 -9.26
CA TYR A 150 -6.57 -1.38 -7.90
C TYR A 150 -5.40 -1.49 -6.94
N VAL A 151 -5.39 -0.68 -5.90
CA VAL A 151 -4.39 -0.75 -4.82
C VAL A 151 -5.06 -0.66 -3.46
N SER A 152 -4.49 -1.33 -2.46
CA SER A 152 -4.82 -1.04 -1.06
C SER A 152 -3.90 0.06 -0.55
N THR A 153 -4.43 0.95 0.27
CA THR A 153 -3.65 2.09 0.74
C THR A 153 -4.15 2.62 2.08
N PHE A 154 -3.42 3.57 2.65
CA PHE A 154 -3.65 4.12 3.99
C PHE A 154 -4.43 5.43 3.99
N TYR A 155 -4.47 6.13 2.86
CA TYR A 155 -5.05 7.46 2.75
C TYR A 155 -5.68 7.69 1.37
N GLN A 156 -6.80 8.39 1.37
CA GLN A 156 -7.42 8.92 0.17
C GLN A 156 -7.51 10.44 0.29
N GLU A 157 -7.05 11.13 -0.73
CA GLU A 157 -7.20 12.58 -0.87
C GLU A 157 -8.67 12.97 -0.74
N GLY A 158 -8.95 14.02 0.03
CA GLY A 158 -10.29 14.40 0.47
C GLY A 158 -10.64 13.93 1.89
N GLY A 159 -9.89 12.98 2.45
CA GLY A 159 -10.09 12.47 3.82
C GLY A 159 -9.77 13.48 4.91
N SER A 160 -8.84 14.41 4.64
CA SER A 160 -8.49 15.52 5.53
C SER A 160 -8.29 16.81 4.70
N PRO A 161 -9.37 17.58 4.44
CA PRO A 161 -9.31 18.73 3.53
C PRO A 161 -8.31 19.82 3.93
N GLU A 162 -8.09 20.03 5.24
CA GLU A 162 -7.11 21.01 5.74
C GLU A 162 -5.68 20.55 5.46
N PHE A 163 -5.38 19.28 5.73
CA PHE A 163 -4.08 18.68 5.40
C PHE A 163 -3.84 18.73 3.88
N ASP A 164 -4.81 18.31 3.09
CA ASP A 164 -4.69 18.28 1.64
C ASP A 164 -4.38 19.67 1.07
N ALA A 165 -5.15 20.68 1.48
CA ALA A 165 -4.94 22.05 1.03
C ALA A 165 -3.56 22.59 1.45
N GLY A 166 -3.14 22.33 2.69
CA GLY A 166 -1.83 22.76 3.21
C GLY A 166 -0.68 22.06 2.52
N PHE A 167 -0.78 20.75 2.31
CA PHE A 167 0.28 19.96 1.67
C PHE A 167 0.42 20.29 0.18
N LYS A 168 -0.68 20.46 -0.55
CA LYS A 168 -0.67 20.92 -1.95
C LYS A 168 -0.08 22.33 -2.08
N ALA A 169 -0.44 23.24 -1.17
CA ALA A 169 0.15 24.56 -1.15
C ALA A 169 1.67 24.49 -0.94
N TRP A 170 2.15 23.60 -0.09
CA TRP A 170 3.58 23.39 0.12
C TRP A 170 4.26 22.78 -1.12
N ILE A 171 3.67 21.74 -1.75
CA ILE A 171 4.20 21.15 -2.98
C ILE A 171 4.35 22.22 -4.06
N ASN A 172 3.33 23.05 -4.26
CA ASN A 172 3.29 24.07 -5.29
C ASN A 172 4.11 25.34 -4.96
N SER A 173 4.66 25.46 -3.74
CA SER A 173 5.43 26.65 -3.33
C SER A 173 6.83 26.69 -3.92
N ASP A 174 7.37 25.57 -4.40
CA ASP A 174 8.73 25.47 -4.96
C ASP A 174 8.77 24.43 -6.09
N SER A 175 9.44 24.75 -7.18
CA SER A 175 9.61 23.84 -8.33
C SER A 175 10.38 22.56 -7.97
N VAL A 176 11.22 22.58 -6.95
CA VAL A 176 11.93 21.40 -6.45
C VAL A 176 10.96 20.46 -5.74
N HIS A 177 10.04 21.00 -4.92
CA HIS A 177 9.00 20.20 -4.28
C HIS A 177 8.13 19.50 -5.33
N LEU A 178 7.67 20.27 -6.33
CA LEU A 178 6.85 19.74 -7.41
C LEU A 178 7.61 18.67 -8.23
N ALA A 179 8.86 18.90 -8.58
CA ALA A 179 9.70 17.94 -9.30
C ALA A 179 9.90 16.64 -8.49
N ASN A 180 10.12 16.75 -7.17
CA ASN A 180 10.26 15.60 -6.28
C ASN A 180 8.95 14.81 -6.12
N ASN A 181 7.80 15.44 -6.40
CA ASN A 181 6.48 14.81 -6.43
C ASN A 181 6.04 14.43 -7.86
N ASN A 182 6.99 14.14 -8.72
CA ASN A 182 6.78 13.70 -10.10
C ASN A 182 6.02 14.73 -10.97
N GLY A 183 6.22 16.02 -10.71
CA GLY A 183 5.69 17.14 -11.51
C GLY A 183 4.22 17.47 -11.29
N ASN A 184 3.56 16.87 -10.29
CA ASN A 184 2.17 17.16 -9.94
C ASN A 184 2.00 17.33 -8.42
N ASP A 185 0.81 17.71 -7.96
CA ASP A 185 0.50 17.94 -6.55
C ASP A 185 -0.39 16.85 -5.92
N MET A 186 -0.44 15.66 -6.52
CA MET A 186 -1.15 14.50 -5.98
C MET A 186 -0.54 14.09 -4.63
N ILE A 187 -1.40 13.82 -3.66
CA ILE A 187 -0.97 13.39 -2.32
C ILE A 187 -0.92 11.87 -2.27
N SER A 188 0.28 11.31 -2.18
CA SER A 188 0.44 9.88 -1.92
C SER A 188 0.11 9.56 -0.47
N ALA A 189 -0.40 8.34 -0.22
CA ALA A 189 -0.68 7.88 1.14
C ALA A 189 0.57 7.89 2.04
N VAL A 190 1.76 7.66 1.46
CA VAL A 190 3.04 7.72 2.19
C VAL A 190 3.30 9.11 2.77
N SER A 191 2.91 10.18 2.07
CA SER A 191 3.06 11.55 2.57
C SER A 191 2.18 11.82 3.78
N ALA A 192 0.90 11.39 3.73
CA ALA A 192 -0.02 11.50 4.85
C ALA A 192 0.45 10.67 6.06
N MET A 193 0.93 9.44 5.80
CA MET A 193 1.50 8.57 6.83
C MET A 193 2.77 9.17 7.47
N GLY A 194 3.66 9.76 6.66
CA GLY A 194 4.86 10.45 7.14
C GLY A 194 4.52 11.63 8.05
N TYR A 195 3.50 12.39 7.70
CA TYR A 195 2.97 13.48 8.54
C TYR A 195 2.48 12.95 9.88
N ASP A 196 1.65 11.91 9.88
CA ASP A 196 1.13 11.31 11.11
C ASP A 196 2.24 10.70 11.97
N ALA A 197 3.24 10.04 11.37
CA ALA A 197 4.40 9.52 12.11
C ALA A 197 5.17 10.62 12.85
N TYR A 198 5.37 11.77 12.18
CA TYR A 198 5.99 12.94 12.80
C TYR A 198 5.15 13.47 13.96
N MET A 199 3.84 13.58 13.78
CA MET A 199 2.92 14.07 14.82
C MET A 199 2.86 13.12 16.02
N VAL A 200 2.82 11.82 15.80
CA VAL A 200 2.91 10.79 16.85
C VAL A 200 4.22 10.93 17.65
N ALA A 201 5.35 11.11 16.96
CA ALA A 201 6.63 11.35 17.64
C ALA A 201 6.61 12.62 18.46
N LEU A 202 5.99 13.68 17.97
CA LEU A 202 5.85 14.96 18.67
C LEU A 202 4.98 14.83 19.93
N GLU A 203 3.85 14.13 19.83
CA GLU A 203 2.99 13.86 20.99
C GLU A 203 3.72 13.01 22.06
N ALA A 204 4.48 11.99 21.65
CA ALA A 204 5.30 11.21 22.59
C ALA A 204 6.36 12.08 23.30
N LEU A 205 7.03 12.99 22.55
CA LEU A 205 8.00 13.94 23.14
C LEU A 205 7.34 14.89 24.13
N LYS A 206 6.15 15.40 23.82
CA LYS A 206 5.37 16.27 24.73
C LYS A 206 4.96 15.51 25.99
N ALA A 207 4.44 14.28 25.86
CA ALA A 207 4.01 13.44 26.97
C ALA A 207 5.19 13.04 27.86
N ALA A 208 6.34 12.73 27.29
CA ALA A 208 7.56 12.42 28.03
C ALA A 208 8.11 13.62 28.80
N GLY A 209 7.84 14.86 28.37
CA GLY A 209 8.43 16.07 28.95
C GLY A 209 9.97 16.09 28.91
N SER A 210 10.58 15.25 28.08
CA SER A 210 12.02 14.98 28.03
C SER A 210 12.45 14.55 26.64
N LYS A 211 13.71 14.78 26.28
CA LYS A 211 14.36 14.25 25.08
C LYS A 211 15.10 12.93 25.34
N ASP A 212 15.04 12.41 26.58
CA ASP A 212 15.62 11.10 26.88
C ASP A 212 14.90 10.02 26.07
N PRO A 213 15.63 9.24 25.23
CA PRO A 213 15.03 8.21 24.39
C PRO A 213 14.22 7.15 25.16
N LYS A 214 14.61 6.85 26.41
CA LYS A 214 13.87 5.90 27.25
C LYS A 214 12.52 6.47 27.70
N ALA A 215 12.49 7.74 28.08
CA ALA A 215 11.25 8.42 28.46
C ALA A 215 10.30 8.55 27.26
N VAL A 216 10.83 8.90 26.08
CA VAL A 216 10.04 8.97 24.83
C VAL A 216 9.51 7.59 24.45
N ASN A 217 10.33 6.54 24.57
CA ASN A 217 9.89 5.16 24.31
C ASN A 217 8.75 4.73 25.24
N ALA A 218 8.85 5.06 26.51
CA ALA A 218 7.78 4.76 27.46
C ALA A 218 6.48 5.51 27.12
N ALA A 219 6.58 6.78 26.74
CA ALA A 219 5.43 7.59 26.34
C ALA A 219 4.74 7.11 25.07
N LEU A 220 5.48 6.52 24.10
CA LEU A 220 4.91 6.01 22.84
C LEU A 220 3.86 4.93 23.07
N TRP A 221 4.01 4.09 24.09
CA TRP A 221 3.03 3.02 24.39
C TRP A 221 1.64 3.55 24.75
N ASP A 222 1.56 4.78 25.26
CA ASP A 222 0.31 5.42 25.71
C ASP A 222 -0.21 6.47 24.72
N VAL A 223 0.50 6.70 23.59
CA VAL A 223 0.06 7.69 22.58
C VAL A 223 -1.29 7.28 21.99
N LYS A 224 -2.20 8.25 21.96
CA LYS A 224 -3.44 8.22 21.19
C LYS A 224 -3.49 9.50 20.39
N TYR A 225 -3.48 9.37 19.08
CA TYR A 225 -3.45 10.49 18.16
C TYR A 225 -4.53 10.33 17.08
N ASP A 226 -5.34 11.37 16.86
CA ASP A 226 -6.30 11.42 15.78
C ASP A 226 -5.63 12.08 14.57
N GLY A 227 -5.06 11.23 13.72
CA GLY A 227 -4.25 11.62 12.59
C GLY A 227 -5.06 11.85 11.32
N VAL A 228 -4.40 12.40 10.29
CA VAL A 228 -5.01 12.58 8.96
C VAL A 228 -5.31 11.23 8.29
N THR A 229 -4.60 10.18 8.66
CA THR A 229 -4.83 8.80 8.20
C THR A 229 -5.74 8.00 9.15
N GLY A 230 -6.43 8.67 10.08
CA GLY A 230 -7.30 8.08 11.10
C GLY A 230 -6.63 7.93 12.47
N ALA A 231 -7.38 7.39 13.43
CA ALA A 231 -6.92 7.23 14.79
C ALA A 231 -5.71 6.28 14.87
N ILE A 232 -4.70 6.66 15.67
CA ILE A 232 -3.47 5.92 15.90
C ILE A 232 -3.32 5.64 17.39
N ALA A 233 -3.28 4.38 17.74
CA ALA A 233 -2.88 3.87 19.03
C ALA A 233 -2.12 2.57 18.80
N PHE A 234 -1.23 2.21 19.72
CA PHE A 234 -0.41 1.01 19.57
C PHE A 234 -0.93 -0.13 20.43
N ASP A 235 -0.85 -1.34 19.88
CA ASP A 235 -1.06 -2.57 20.64
C ASP A 235 0.19 -2.97 21.44
N GLU A 236 0.15 -4.13 22.09
CA GLU A 236 1.23 -4.67 22.92
C GLU A 236 2.52 -5.01 22.17
N THR A 237 2.47 -5.06 20.82
CA THR A 237 3.63 -5.32 19.95
C THR A 237 4.24 -4.04 19.39
N GLY A 238 3.60 -2.87 19.60
CA GLY A 238 3.99 -1.60 19.01
C GLY A 238 3.40 -1.37 17.62
N ASP A 239 2.43 -2.19 17.21
CA ASP A 239 1.72 -2.03 15.96
C ASP A 239 0.50 -1.13 16.11
N ALA A 240 0.27 -0.24 15.13
CA ALA A 240 -0.95 0.55 15.13
C ALA A 240 -2.18 -0.34 14.92
N ILE A 241 -3.20 -0.10 15.73
CA ILE A 241 -4.51 -0.75 15.58
C ILE A 241 -5.19 -0.15 14.35
N ARG A 242 -5.14 -0.87 13.24
CA ARG A 242 -5.74 -0.49 11.95
C ARG A 242 -6.73 -1.56 11.51
N ASP A 243 -7.97 -1.18 11.27
CA ASP A 243 -9.09 -2.05 10.94
C ASP A 243 -9.74 -1.74 9.58
N VAL A 244 -9.25 -0.71 8.89
CA VAL A 244 -9.71 -0.34 7.55
C VAL A 244 -8.52 -0.06 6.62
N ALA A 245 -8.72 -0.35 5.34
CA ALA A 245 -7.87 0.08 4.22
C ALA A 245 -8.73 0.76 3.16
N PHE A 246 -8.15 1.70 2.46
CA PHE A 246 -8.75 2.28 1.26
C PHE A 246 -8.36 1.43 0.05
N ILE A 247 -9.33 1.10 -0.79
CA ILE A 247 -9.06 0.53 -2.11
C ILE A 247 -9.24 1.66 -3.11
N LYS A 248 -8.18 1.96 -3.86
CA LYS A 248 -8.19 2.92 -4.95
C LYS A 248 -8.23 2.21 -6.30
N HIS A 249 -8.90 2.80 -7.24
CA HIS A 249 -8.86 2.47 -8.66
C HIS A 249 -8.09 3.56 -9.41
N LEU A 250 -7.24 3.17 -10.34
CA LEU A 250 -6.55 4.13 -11.20
C LEU A 250 -7.39 4.42 -12.45
N ASP A 251 -7.90 5.64 -12.57
CA ASP A 251 -8.42 6.17 -13.83
C ASP A 251 -7.24 6.53 -14.75
N THR A 252 -6.91 5.61 -15.65
CA THR A 252 -5.78 5.75 -16.57
C THR A 252 -6.02 6.81 -17.65
N ALA A 253 -7.26 7.20 -17.91
CA ALA A 253 -7.61 8.23 -18.88
C ALA A 253 -7.37 9.63 -18.31
N ASN A 254 -7.68 9.84 -17.03
CA ASN A 254 -7.49 11.12 -16.34
C ASN A 254 -6.23 11.16 -15.47
N SER A 255 -5.48 10.05 -15.42
CA SER A 255 -4.25 9.91 -14.62
C SER A 255 -4.47 10.25 -13.14
N ALA A 256 -5.52 9.69 -12.55
CA ALA A 256 -5.94 9.99 -11.18
C ALA A 256 -6.35 8.75 -10.40
N TRP A 257 -6.01 8.73 -9.12
CA TRP A 257 -6.52 7.74 -8.18
C TRP A 257 -7.92 8.12 -7.70
N GLU A 258 -8.85 7.17 -7.77
CA GLU A 258 -10.22 7.31 -7.29
C GLU A 258 -10.49 6.31 -6.16
N LEU A 259 -11.28 6.72 -5.17
CA LEU A 259 -11.72 5.80 -4.13
C LEU A 259 -12.70 4.78 -4.70
N ALA A 260 -12.33 3.52 -4.67
CA ALA A 260 -13.19 2.40 -5.09
C ALA A 260 -13.98 1.80 -3.90
N ALA A 261 -13.33 1.65 -2.75
CA ALA A 261 -13.94 1.12 -1.54
C ALA A 261 -13.18 1.51 -0.28
N VAL A 262 -13.88 1.45 0.85
CA VAL A 262 -13.27 1.36 2.20
C VAL A 262 -13.54 -0.05 2.68
N GLN A 263 -12.52 -0.79 3.03
CA GLN A 263 -12.61 -2.24 3.29
C GLN A 263 -12.01 -2.56 4.66
N GLY A 264 -12.77 -3.29 5.49
CA GLY A 264 -12.28 -4.00 6.66
C GLY A 264 -11.87 -5.44 6.29
N LYS A 265 -11.44 -6.20 7.29
CA LYS A 265 -11.11 -7.62 7.09
C LYS A 265 -12.35 -8.56 7.17
N ASP A 266 -13.49 -8.04 7.59
CA ASP A 266 -14.76 -8.76 7.73
C ASP A 266 -15.71 -8.38 6.60
#